data_8eadc577e79a9f8285e5afd3ea521904
#
_entry.id   8eadc577e79a9f8285e5afd3ea521904
#
_cell.length_a   1.000
_cell.length_b   1.000
_cell.length_c   1.000
_cell.angle_alpha   90.00
_cell.angle_beta   90.00
_cell.angle_gamma   90.00
#
_symmetry.space_group_name_H-M   'P 1'
#
loop_
_entity.id
_entity.type
_entity.pdbx_description
1 polymer ?
#
loop_
_entity_poly.entity_id
_entity_poly.type
_entity_poly.pdbx_seq_one_letter_code
_entity_poly.pdbx_strand_id
1 'polypeptide(L)'
;SGDIFRANIKNNTELGQKAKTYMDKGELVPDELVVDLIMDRFKEADCANGYVLDGFPRTIPQAEALDKALSANGESVDYAINVEVPDENIINRMSGRRACVGCGATYHIQFNPTKVEGICDACGEKLILRDDDKPETVKNRLSVYHEQTQPLIEYYSGKGVLKEVDGTQPMDDVFAAIVKILG
;
A
#
# COMPACT_ATOMS: atom_id res chain seq x y z
N SER A 1 -2.95 -1.31 -4.09
CA SER A 1 -2.45 -1.05 -5.47
C SER A 1 -1.09 -1.69 -5.74
N GLY A 2 -0.14 -1.64 -4.81
CA GLY A 2 1.23 -2.14 -5.02
C GLY A 2 1.31 -3.60 -5.48
N ASP A 3 0.47 -4.50 -4.98
CA ASP A 3 0.48 -5.92 -5.36
C ASP A 3 -0.02 -6.13 -6.79
N ILE A 4 -0.99 -5.33 -7.24
CA ILE A 4 -1.48 -5.37 -8.62
C ILE A 4 -0.36 -4.96 -9.59
N PHE A 5 0.38 -3.88 -9.27
CA PHE A 5 1.53 -3.47 -10.08
C PHE A 5 2.65 -4.52 -10.07
N ARG A 6 2.97 -5.10 -8.92
CA ARG A 6 3.97 -6.18 -8.84
C ARG A 6 3.58 -7.42 -9.64
N ALA A 7 2.31 -7.79 -9.65
CA ALA A 7 1.81 -8.87 -10.50
C ALA A 7 1.98 -8.54 -11.99
N ASN A 8 1.67 -7.31 -12.39
CA ASN A 8 1.88 -6.83 -13.76
C ASN A 8 3.38 -6.80 -14.14
N ILE A 9 4.25 -6.39 -13.24
CA ILE A 9 5.71 -6.42 -13.44
C ILE A 9 6.19 -7.87 -13.63
N LYS A 10 5.74 -8.79 -12.77
CA LYS A 10 6.10 -10.23 -12.85
C LYS A 10 5.64 -10.85 -14.18
N ASN A 11 4.47 -10.46 -14.66
CA ASN A 11 3.89 -10.93 -15.92
C ASN A 11 4.39 -10.15 -17.15
N ASN A 12 5.31 -9.21 -16.95
CA ASN A 12 5.94 -8.39 -18.01
C ASN A 12 4.91 -7.67 -18.91
N THR A 13 3.81 -7.18 -18.33
CA THR A 13 2.81 -6.41 -19.07
C THR A 13 3.34 -4.99 -19.36
N GLU A 14 2.75 -4.30 -20.36
CA GLU A 14 3.09 -2.90 -20.66
C GLU A 14 2.86 -1.99 -19.43
N LEU A 15 1.76 -2.18 -18.73
CA LEU A 15 1.46 -1.48 -17.48
C LEU A 15 2.53 -1.75 -16.41
N GLY A 16 2.95 -3.02 -16.26
CA GLY A 16 3.99 -3.41 -15.30
C GLY A 16 5.33 -2.76 -15.61
N GLN A 17 5.74 -2.70 -16.86
CA GLN A 17 6.98 -2.04 -17.27
C GLN A 17 6.95 -0.53 -17.00
N LYS A 18 5.85 0.14 -17.34
CA LYS A 18 5.65 1.56 -17.04
C LYS A 18 5.69 1.81 -15.53
N ALA A 19 4.92 1.05 -14.75
CA ALA A 19 4.88 1.21 -13.29
C ALA A 19 6.25 1.01 -12.63
N LYS A 20 7.04 0.02 -13.11
CA LYS A 20 8.37 -0.28 -12.58
C LYS A 20 9.31 0.92 -12.63
N THR A 21 9.26 1.72 -13.70
CA THR A 21 10.15 2.89 -13.85
C THR A 21 9.96 3.95 -12.75
N TYR A 22 8.75 4.07 -12.22
CA TYR A 22 8.42 4.96 -11.10
C TYR A 22 8.71 4.30 -9.75
N MET A 23 8.28 3.04 -9.58
CA MET A 23 8.43 2.31 -8.32
C MET A 23 9.90 2.14 -7.92
N ASP A 24 10.79 1.84 -8.86
CA ASP A 24 12.23 1.67 -8.60
C ASP A 24 12.89 2.97 -8.09
N LYS A 25 12.33 4.13 -8.43
CA LYS A 25 12.78 5.45 -7.95
C LYS A 25 12.09 5.88 -6.65
N GLY A 26 11.08 5.14 -6.19
CA GLY A 26 10.25 5.53 -5.06
C GLY A 26 9.24 6.63 -5.38
N GLU A 27 8.95 6.84 -6.66
CA GLU A 27 7.94 7.76 -7.16
C GLU A 27 6.57 7.09 -7.24
N LEU A 28 5.50 7.89 -7.31
CA LEU A 28 4.16 7.38 -7.58
C LEU A 28 3.97 7.13 -9.08
N VAL A 29 3.25 6.06 -9.40
CA VAL A 29 2.76 5.81 -10.76
C VAL A 29 1.75 6.91 -11.11
N PRO A 30 1.72 7.43 -12.36
CA PRO A 30 0.79 8.49 -12.76
C PRO A 30 -0.66 8.19 -12.39
N ASP A 31 -1.38 9.20 -11.88
CA ASP A 31 -2.72 9.07 -11.32
C ASP A 31 -3.71 8.41 -12.28
N GLU A 32 -3.70 8.77 -13.55
CA GLU A 32 -4.59 8.19 -14.56
C GLU A 32 -4.45 6.67 -14.65
N LEU A 33 -3.21 6.17 -14.68
CA LEU A 33 -2.96 4.72 -14.76
C LEU A 33 -3.41 3.99 -13.49
N VAL A 34 -3.24 4.61 -12.33
CA VAL A 34 -3.66 4.01 -11.05
C VAL A 34 -5.19 3.99 -10.96
N VAL A 35 -5.84 5.09 -11.30
CA VAL A 35 -7.31 5.23 -11.26
C VAL A 35 -7.96 4.22 -12.20
N ASP A 36 -7.52 4.15 -13.45
CA ASP A 36 -8.06 3.19 -14.43
C ASP A 36 -7.95 1.75 -13.93
N LEU A 37 -6.79 1.40 -13.37
CA LEU A 37 -6.55 0.08 -12.80
C LEU A 37 -7.51 -0.26 -11.66
N ILE A 38 -7.75 0.69 -10.76
CA ILE A 38 -8.65 0.51 -9.61
C ILE A 38 -10.11 0.44 -10.07
N MET A 39 -10.51 1.29 -11.02
CA MET A 39 -11.86 1.25 -11.58
C MET A 39 -12.16 -0.07 -12.29
N ASP A 40 -11.18 -0.64 -13.00
CA ASP A 40 -11.33 -1.97 -13.58
C ASP A 40 -11.45 -3.06 -12.50
N ARG A 41 -10.67 -2.96 -11.41
CA ARG A 41 -10.73 -3.89 -10.29
C ARG A 41 -12.09 -3.91 -9.59
N PHE A 42 -12.77 -2.77 -9.50
CA PHE A 42 -14.11 -2.67 -8.89
C PHE A 42 -15.19 -3.43 -9.65
N LYS A 43 -14.98 -3.74 -10.93
CA LYS A 43 -15.92 -4.51 -11.75
C LYS A 43 -15.90 -6.01 -11.44
N GLU A 44 -14.89 -6.49 -10.70
CA GLU A 44 -14.76 -7.89 -10.34
C GLU A 44 -15.82 -8.30 -9.29
N ALA A 45 -16.32 -9.53 -9.41
CA ALA A 45 -17.43 -10.03 -8.60
C ALA A 45 -17.15 -10.04 -7.08
N ASP A 46 -15.90 -10.19 -6.68
CA ASP A 46 -15.50 -10.19 -5.28
C ASP A 46 -15.53 -8.80 -4.63
N CYS A 47 -15.66 -7.73 -5.41
CA CYS A 47 -15.85 -6.37 -4.92
C CYS A 47 -17.32 -6.02 -4.66
N ALA A 48 -18.28 -6.87 -5.06
CA ALA A 48 -19.72 -6.55 -4.99
C ALA A 48 -20.27 -6.34 -3.56
N ASN A 49 -19.63 -6.93 -2.55
CA ASN A 49 -20.05 -6.82 -1.14
C ASN A 49 -19.21 -5.85 -0.31
N GLY A 50 -18.36 -5.06 -0.97
CA GLY A 50 -17.43 -4.13 -0.34
C GLY A 50 -15.97 -4.51 -0.57
N TYR A 51 -15.07 -3.60 -0.21
CA TYR A 51 -13.63 -3.76 -0.43
C TYR A 51 -12.82 -2.89 0.54
N VAL A 52 -11.58 -3.27 0.71
CA VAL A 52 -10.57 -2.48 1.43
C VAL A 52 -9.51 -2.04 0.41
N LEU A 53 -9.27 -0.74 0.35
CA LEU A 53 -8.22 -0.16 -0.48
C LEU A 53 -6.95 0.01 0.34
N ASP A 54 -5.89 -0.66 -0.06
CA ASP A 54 -4.56 -0.52 0.51
C ASP A 54 -3.60 0.13 -0.49
N GLY A 55 -3.00 1.24 -0.07
CA GLY A 55 -2.08 2.02 -0.89
C GLY A 55 -2.74 2.78 -2.06
N PHE A 56 -4.02 3.08 -1.95
CA PHE A 56 -4.80 3.94 -2.84
C PHE A 56 -5.99 4.52 -2.07
N PRO A 57 -6.35 5.81 -2.26
CA PRO A 57 -5.61 6.81 -3.04
C PRO A 57 -4.28 7.22 -2.37
N ARG A 58 -3.37 7.82 -3.14
CA ARG A 58 -2.11 8.41 -2.65
C ARG A 58 -1.95 9.89 -3.00
N THR A 59 -2.87 10.44 -3.78
CA THR A 59 -2.89 11.85 -4.15
C THR A 59 -4.33 12.38 -4.09
N ILE A 60 -4.47 13.70 -3.97
CA ILE A 60 -5.79 14.35 -4.01
C ILE A 60 -6.53 14.04 -5.32
N PRO A 61 -5.93 14.15 -6.52
CA PRO A 61 -6.60 13.77 -7.76
C PRO A 61 -7.12 12.32 -7.77
N GLN A 62 -6.38 11.38 -7.19
CA GLN A 62 -6.85 9.99 -7.05
C GLN A 62 -8.07 9.89 -6.12
N ALA A 63 -8.07 10.63 -5.00
CA ALA A 63 -9.18 10.64 -4.06
C ALA A 63 -10.45 11.25 -4.68
N GLU A 64 -10.30 12.33 -5.42
CA GLU A 64 -11.42 12.97 -6.14
C GLU A 64 -11.99 12.06 -7.23
N ALA A 65 -11.13 11.35 -7.98
CA ALA A 65 -11.55 10.38 -8.98
C ALA A 65 -12.29 9.19 -8.34
N LEU A 66 -11.82 8.69 -7.19
CA LEU A 66 -12.50 7.65 -6.41
C LEU A 66 -13.88 8.12 -5.97
N ASP A 67 -13.99 9.29 -5.37
CA ASP A 67 -15.27 9.84 -4.92
C ASP A 67 -16.27 10.00 -6.05
N LYS A 68 -15.81 10.48 -7.19
CA LYS A 68 -16.65 10.63 -8.39
C LYS A 68 -17.16 9.28 -8.87
N ALA A 69 -16.31 8.27 -8.90
CA ALA A 69 -16.68 6.92 -9.33
C ALA A 69 -17.70 6.28 -8.36
N LEU A 70 -17.49 6.39 -7.06
CA LEU A 70 -18.39 5.87 -6.04
C LEU A 70 -19.73 6.59 -6.05
N SER A 71 -19.73 7.91 -6.12
CA SER A 71 -20.96 8.72 -6.16
C SER A 71 -21.84 8.40 -7.35
N ALA A 72 -21.25 8.02 -8.50
CA ALA A 72 -22.01 7.60 -9.68
C ALA A 72 -22.85 6.33 -9.41
N ASN A 73 -22.45 5.50 -8.44
CA ASN A 73 -23.16 4.31 -8.00
C ASN A 73 -23.99 4.53 -6.72
N GLY A 74 -24.04 5.76 -6.19
CA GLY A 74 -24.68 6.07 -4.92
C GLY A 74 -23.89 5.58 -3.69
N GLU A 75 -22.62 5.34 -3.84
CA GLU A 75 -21.69 4.88 -2.81
C GLU A 75 -20.75 6.01 -2.35
N SER A 76 -20.09 5.79 -1.22
CA SER A 76 -19.06 6.67 -0.67
C SER A 76 -18.03 5.87 0.11
N VAL A 77 -16.92 6.49 0.44
CA VAL A 77 -15.94 5.92 1.38
C VAL A 77 -16.53 5.96 2.79
N ASP A 78 -16.69 4.81 3.44
CA ASP A 78 -17.21 4.72 4.80
C ASP A 78 -16.16 5.13 5.84
N TYR A 79 -14.93 4.66 5.68
CA TYR A 79 -13.80 4.92 6.56
C TYR A 79 -12.51 5.14 5.78
N ALA A 80 -11.74 6.14 6.17
CA ALA A 80 -10.34 6.31 5.79
C ALA A 80 -9.48 6.12 7.06
N ILE A 81 -8.68 5.07 7.09
CA ILE A 81 -7.86 4.73 8.26
C ILE A 81 -6.43 5.19 8.01
N ASN A 82 -5.98 6.17 8.81
CA ASN A 82 -4.59 6.58 8.84
C ASN A 82 -3.85 5.78 9.91
N VAL A 83 -2.91 4.95 9.49
CA VAL A 83 -2.00 4.23 10.39
C VAL A 83 -0.75 5.08 10.57
N GLU A 84 -0.74 5.87 11.63
CA GLU A 84 0.34 6.84 11.89
C GLU A 84 1.60 6.14 12.39
N VAL A 85 2.73 6.40 11.73
CA VAL A 85 4.04 5.83 12.06
C VAL A 85 5.12 6.87 11.81
N PRO A 86 6.01 7.16 12.78
CA PRO A 86 7.15 8.05 12.56
C PRO A 86 8.10 7.55 11.45
N ASP A 87 8.68 8.46 10.69
CA ASP A 87 9.56 8.16 9.55
C ASP A 87 10.70 7.21 9.90
N GLU A 88 11.33 7.39 11.06
CA GLU A 88 12.41 6.53 11.51
C GLU A 88 11.96 5.07 11.65
N ASN A 89 10.75 4.85 12.15
CA ASN A 89 10.19 3.51 12.28
C ASN A 89 9.87 2.91 10.90
N ILE A 90 9.41 3.75 9.96
CA ILE A 90 9.16 3.32 8.57
C ILE A 90 10.48 2.91 7.90
N ILE A 91 11.54 3.71 8.03
CA ILE A 91 12.85 3.40 7.49
C ILE A 91 13.35 2.06 8.04
N ASN A 92 13.26 1.84 9.35
CA ASN A 92 13.68 0.59 9.99
C ASN A 92 12.87 -0.61 9.51
N ARG A 93 11.55 -0.45 9.40
CA ARG A 93 10.67 -1.53 8.89
C ARG A 93 10.96 -1.88 7.43
N MET A 94 11.16 -0.90 6.58
CA MET A 94 11.40 -1.14 5.16
C MET A 94 12.78 -1.76 4.90
N SER A 95 13.82 -1.26 5.55
CA SER A 95 15.18 -1.80 5.41
C SER A 95 15.32 -3.24 5.92
N GLY A 96 14.52 -3.61 6.93
CA GLY A 96 14.45 -4.97 7.46
C GLY A 96 13.52 -5.92 6.71
N ARG A 97 12.66 -5.41 5.81
CA ARG A 97 11.72 -6.23 5.05
C ARG A 97 12.42 -7.14 4.06
N ARG A 98 11.90 -8.35 3.93
CA ARG A 98 12.32 -9.33 2.92
C ARG A 98 11.09 -9.86 2.18
N ALA A 99 11.21 -10.06 0.89
CA ALA A 99 10.15 -10.60 0.05
C ALA A 99 10.58 -11.89 -0.63
N CYS A 100 9.70 -12.86 -0.66
CA CYS A 100 9.93 -14.11 -1.38
C CYS A 100 9.71 -13.91 -2.88
N VAL A 101 10.68 -14.31 -3.68
CA VAL A 101 10.60 -14.20 -5.15
C VAL A 101 9.57 -15.19 -5.74
N GLY A 102 9.31 -16.30 -5.08
CA GLY A 102 8.39 -17.34 -5.54
C GLY A 102 6.92 -16.99 -5.24
N CYS A 103 6.56 -16.94 -3.95
CA CYS A 103 5.17 -16.82 -3.51
C CYS A 103 4.75 -15.40 -3.10
N GLY A 104 5.69 -14.43 -3.03
CA GLY A 104 5.40 -13.06 -2.63
C GLY A 104 5.25 -12.85 -1.11
N ALA A 105 5.39 -13.89 -0.29
CA ALA A 105 5.34 -13.79 1.17
C ALA A 105 6.38 -12.78 1.67
N THR A 106 6.01 -12.02 2.72
CA THR A 106 6.88 -10.99 3.30
C THR A 106 7.28 -11.36 4.71
N TYR A 107 8.53 -11.08 5.03
CA TYR A 107 9.17 -11.32 6.32
C TYR A 107 9.90 -10.06 6.77
N HIS A 108 10.36 -10.06 8.00
CA HIS A 108 11.21 -9.01 8.54
C HIS A 108 12.34 -9.63 9.35
N ILE A 109 13.56 -9.18 9.12
CA ILE A 109 14.76 -9.76 9.75
C ILE A 109 14.72 -9.75 11.29
N GLN A 110 13.98 -8.82 11.89
CA GLN A 110 13.87 -8.65 13.33
C GLN A 110 12.47 -8.99 13.87
N PHE A 111 11.40 -8.52 13.22
CA PHE A 111 10.03 -8.59 13.78
C PHE A 111 9.27 -9.85 13.35
N ASN A 112 9.64 -10.44 12.23
CA ASN A 112 9.05 -11.67 11.70
C ASN A 112 10.11 -12.44 10.89
N PRO A 113 11.17 -12.96 11.56
CA PRO A 113 12.24 -13.68 10.88
C PRO A 113 11.76 -15.05 10.38
N THR A 114 12.40 -15.55 9.32
CA THR A 114 12.20 -16.92 8.85
C THR A 114 12.94 -17.93 9.73
N LYS A 115 12.51 -19.18 9.73
CA LYS A 115 13.14 -20.30 10.44
C LYS A 115 14.57 -20.55 9.96
N VAL A 116 14.80 -20.39 8.66
CA VAL A 116 16.11 -20.44 8.03
C VAL A 116 16.37 -19.09 7.37
N GLU A 117 17.46 -18.44 7.75
CA GLU A 117 17.79 -17.10 7.23
C GLU A 117 17.84 -17.08 5.70
N GLY A 118 17.14 -16.11 5.11
CA GLY A 118 17.09 -15.90 3.66
C GLY A 118 16.23 -16.87 2.87
N ILE A 119 15.53 -17.80 3.54
CA ILE A 119 14.66 -18.80 2.91
C ILE A 119 13.20 -18.60 3.36
N CYS A 120 12.29 -18.64 2.41
CA CYS A 120 10.86 -18.51 2.67
C CYS A 120 10.29 -19.74 3.37
N ASP A 121 9.63 -19.56 4.52
CA ASP A 121 9.01 -20.65 5.26
C ASP A 121 7.81 -21.27 4.54
N ALA A 122 7.18 -20.54 3.62
CA ALA A 122 5.98 -20.99 2.92
C ALA A 122 6.29 -21.82 1.67
N CYS A 123 7.37 -21.52 0.91
CA CYS A 123 7.65 -22.20 -0.35
C CYS A 123 9.11 -22.61 -0.56
N GLY A 124 10.02 -22.30 0.37
CA GLY A 124 11.43 -22.68 0.30
C GLY A 124 12.29 -21.83 -0.64
N GLU A 125 11.72 -20.85 -1.32
CA GLU A 125 12.45 -19.97 -2.23
C GLU A 125 13.22 -18.87 -1.50
N LYS A 126 14.17 -18.25 -2.21
CA LYS A 126 15.01 -17.15 -1.70
C LYS A 126 14.18 -15.94 -1.31
N LEU A 127 14.62 -15.26 -0.25
CA LEU A 127 14.18 -13.93 0.13
C LEU A 127 15.13 -12.86 -0.40
N ILE A 128 14.57 -11.75 -0.85
CA ILE A 128 15.32 -10.59 -1.32
C ILE A 128 14.89 -9.31 -0.60
N LEU A 129 15.79 -8.34 -0.51
CA LEU A 129 15.42 -6.95 -0.30
C LEU A 129 14.86 -6.41 -1.61
N ARG A 130 13.68 -5.79 -1.59
CA ARG A 130 13.11 -5.18 -2.79
C ARG A 130 13.92 -3.94 -3.18
N ASP A 131 13.92 -3.58 -4.46
CA ASP A 131 14.60 -2.36 -4.92
C ASP A 131 13.98 -1.10 -4.32
N ASP A 132 12.67 -1.08 -4.11
CA ASP A 132 11.93 0.01 -3.47
C ASP A 132 12.09 0.06 -1.93
N ASP A 133 12.82 -0.87 -1.32
CA ASP A 133 13.16 -0.89 0.12
C ASP A 133 14.62 -0.49 0.41
N LYS A 134 15.38 -0.13 -0.61
CA LYS A 134 16.73 0.41 -0.43
C LYS A 134 16.68 1.76 0.30
N PRO A 135 17.65 2.07 1.19
CA PRO A 135 17.59 3.27 2.04
C PRO A 135 17.38 4.58 1.29
N GLU A 136 18.04 4.75 0.14
CA GLU A 136 17.87 5.92 -0.72
C GLU A 136 16.47 6.01 -1.31
N THR A 137 15.91 4.88 -1.76
CA THR A 137 14.56 4.81 -2.33
C THR A 137 13.51 5.07 -1.24
N VAL A 138 13.70 4.52 -0.03
CA VAL A 138 12.80 4.75 1.11
C VAL A 138 12.75 6.24 1.49
N LYS A 139 13.89 6.93 1.51
CA LYS A 139 13.92 8.38 1.77
C LYS A 139 13.11 9.16 0.73
N ASN A 140 13.27 8.82 -0.55
CA ASN A 140 12.50 9.46 -1.61
C ASN A 140 10.99 9.17 -1.46
N ARG A 141 10.61 7.93 -1.13
CA ARG A 141 9.22 7.56 -0.87
C ARG A 141 8.60 8.36 0.28
N LEU A 142 9.35 8.61 1.36
CA LEU A 142 8.88 9.44 2.48
C LEU A 142 8.70 10.89 2.05
N SER A 143 9.62 11.46 1.26
CA SER A 143 9.47 12.79 0.70
C SER A 143 8.21 12.92 -0.15
N VAL A 144 8.00 11.97 -1.05
CA VAL A 144 6.80 11.90 -1.91
C VAL A 144 5.53 11.70 -1.07
N TYR A 145 5.58 10.89 -0.01
CA TYR A 145 4.46 10.72 0.91
C TYR A 145 4.07 12.05 1.57
N HIS A 146 5.02 12.77 2.15
CA HIS A 146 4.74 14.03 2.83
C HIS A 146 4.20 15.10 1.86
N GLU A 147 4.70 15.13 0.65
CA GLU A 147 4.27 16.09 -0.36
C GLU A 147 2.89 15.77 -0.96
N GLN A 148 2.64 14.50 -1.31
CA GLN A 148 1.51 14.12 -2.16
C GLN A 148 0.43 13.32 -1.43
N THR A 149 0.79 12.54 -0.41
CA THR A 149 -0.14 11.61 0.25
C THR A 149 -0.62 12.14 1.60
N GLN A 150 0.25 12.76 2.38
CA GLN A 150 -0.12 13.34 3.68
C GLN A 150 -1.30 14.33 3.59
N PRO A 151 -1.46 15.15 2.55
CA PRO A 151 -2.63 16.02 2.39
C PRO A 151 -3.98 15.29 2.37
N LEU A 152 -4.00 13.98 2.11
CA LEU A 152 -5.22 13.16 2.19
C LEU A 152 -5.79 13.08 3.61
N ILE A 153 -4.97 13.27 4.64
CA ILE A 153 -5.42 13.31 6.04
C ILE A 153 -6.44 14.43 6.21
N GLU A 154 -6.12 15.65 5.76
CA GLU A 154 -7.06 16.78 5.80
C GLU A 154 -8.28 16.54 4.90
N TYR A 155 -8.07 15.99 3.71
CA TYR A 155 -9.15 15.69 2.76
C TYR A 155 -10.21 14.76 3.37
N TYR A 156 -9.82 13.65 3.98
CA TYR A 156 -10.75 12.71 4.61
C TYR A 156 -11.22 13.16 5.99
N SER A 157 -10.45 13.97 6.71
CA SER A 157 -10.89 14.63 7.93
C SER A 157 -12.04 15.60 7.63
N GLY A 158 -11.92 16.40 6.58
CA GLY A 158 -12.97 17.32 6.12
C GLY A 158 -14.28 16.61 5.73
N LYS A 159 -14.19 15.33 5.32
CA LYS A 159 -15.36 14.46 5.03
C LYS A 159 -15.93 13.77 6.26
N GLY A 160 -15.27 13.84 7.41
CA GLY A 160 -15.69 13.21 8.66
C GLY A 160 -15.50 11.69 8.71
N VAL A 161 -14.79 11.09 7.74
CA VAL A 161 -14.57 9.64 7.64
C VAL A 161 -13.20 9.19 8.09
N LEU A 162 -12.27 10.12 8.42
CA LEU A 162 -10.93 9.80 8.88
C LEU A 162 -10.95 9.16 10.27
N LYS A 163 -10.20 8.07 10.42
CA LYS A 163 -9.86 7.44 11.70
C LYS A 163 -8.35 7.24 11.78
N GLU A 164 -7.78 7.53 12.94
CA GLU A 164 -6.35 7.38 13.17
C GLU A 164 -6.07 6.20 14.07
N VAL A 165 -5.01 5.45 13.75
CA VAL A 165 -4.52 4.32 14.53
C VAL A 165 -3.01 4.46 14.71
N ASP A 166 -2.54 4.26 15.93
CA ASP A 166 -1.10 4.24 16.25
C ASP A 166 -0.44 2.99 15.68
N GLY A 167 0.27 3.16 14.58
CA GLY A 167 1.00 2.10 13.89
C GLY A 167 2.35 1.72 14.52
N THR A 168 2.74 2.33 15.65
CA THR A 168 3.97 1.96 16.38
C THR A 168 3.77 0.74 17.25
N GLN A 169 2.51 0.38 17.55
CA GLN A 169 2.14 -0.77 18.37
C GLN A 169 2.43 -2.10 17.66
N PRO A 170 2.42 -3.23 18.39
CA PRO A 170 2.46 -4.56 17.80
C PRO A 170 1.36 -4.75 16.74
N MET A 171 1.65 -5.55 15.73
CA MET A 171 0.76 -5.72 14.57
C MET A 171 -0.64 -6.21 14.96
N ASP A 172 -0.75 -7.10 15.95
CA ASP A 172 -2.03 -7.62 16.44
C ASP A 172 -2.86 -6.54 17.14
N ASP A 173 -2.23 -5.62 17.85
CA ASP A 173 -2.89 -4.49 18.52
C ASP A 173 -3.41 -3.47 17.51
N VAL A 174 -2.59 -3.16 16.48
CA VAL A 174 -3.02 -2.31 15.35
C VAL A 174 -4.21 -2.94 14.63
N PHE A 175 -4.15 -4.24 14.35
CA PHE A 175 -5.24 -4.97 13.73
C PHE A 175 -6.52 -4.93 14.58
N ALA A 176 -6.41 -5.19 15.88
CA ALA A 176 -7.55 -5.12 16.80
C ALA A 176 -8.17 -3.71 16.87
N ALA A 177 -7.35 -2.66 16.84
CA ALA A 177 -7.81 -1.28 16.79
C ALA A 177 -8.60 -0.98 15.50
N ILE A 178 -8.12 -1.44 14.35
CA ILE A 178 -8.80 -1.30 13.07
C ILE A 178 -10.14 -2.07 13.07
N VAL A 179 -10.15 -3.31 13.52
CA VAL A 179 -11.38 -4.11 13.62
C VAL A 179 -12.42 -3.41 14.50
N LYS A 180 -11.99 -2.84 15.63
CA LYS A 180 -12.89 -2.08 16.52
C LYS A 180 -13.51 -0.83 15.86
N ILE A 181 -12.80 -0.21 14.93
CA ILE A 181 -13.31 0.94 14.16
C ILE A 181 -14.34 0.50 13.12
N LEU A 182 -14.10 -0.63 12.49
CA LEU A 182 -14.94 -1.12 11.39
C LEU A 182 -16.19 -1.89 11.86
N GLY A 183 -16.21 -2.39 13.08
CA GLY A 183 -17.32 -3.12 13.70
C GLY A 183 -17.08 -4.62 13.69
#